data_cb450405037cb337c53c1bcfbe38de1b
#
_entry.id   cb450405037cb337c53c1bcfbe38de1b
#
_cell.length_a   1.000
_cell.length_b   1.000
_cell.length_c   1.000
_cell.angle_alpha   90.00
_cell.angle_beta   90.00
_cell.angle_gamma   90.00
#
_symmetry.space_group_name_H-M   'P 1'
#
loop_
_entity.id
_entity.type
_entity.pdbx_description
1 polymer ?
#
loop_
_entity_poly.entity_id
_entity_poly.type
_entity_poly.pdbx_seq_one_letter_code
_entity_poly.pdbx_strand_id
1 'polypeptide(L)'
;MSKKTAVVTGANAGLGFEISKALLLQDYRVVMACRNAEKAAAARSRLLAMVPGADASVLPLDISVLGSVAKFANLFAEQCGELDLLISNAGIVAIPFTRNAAGHEMQMATNYLGNFALVGGMLPLFNAERPCRIVNVGSLA
;
A
#
# COMPACT_ATOMS: atom_id res chain seq x y z
N MET A 1 -16.84 13.92 11.56
CA MET A 1 -15.98 12.72 11.67
C MET A 1 -14.74 12.89 10.80
N SER A 2 -13.60 12.41 11.24
CA SER A 2 -12.38 12.41 10.43
C SER A 2 -12.55 11.50 9.21
N LYS A 3 -11.90 11.83 8.09
CA LYS A 3 -11.84 10.98 6.90
C LYS A 3 -11.27 9.61 7.27
N LYS A 4 -11.78 8.57 6.64
CA LYS A 4 -11.19 7.23 6.74
C LYS A 4 -9.87 7.19 5.97
N THR A 5 -8.87 6.53 6.54
CA THR A 5 -7.55 6.39 5.93
C THR A 5 -7.39 4.99 5.33
N ALA A 6 -7.01 4.94 4.07
CA ALA A 6 -6.68 3.71 3.36
C ALA A 6 -5.21 3.69 2.94
N VAL A 7 -4.58 2.53 3.06
CA VAL A 7 -3.27 2.23 2.45
C VAL A 7 -3.50 1.32 1.26
N VAL A 8 -2.90 1.66 0.11
CA VAL A 8 -2.92 0.83 -1.10
C VAL A 8 -1.49 0.55 -1.53
N THR A 9 -1.08 -0.71 -1.50
CA THR A 9 0.25 -1.10 -1.99
C THR A 9 0.24 -1.24 -3.51
N GLY A 10 1.34 -0.89 -4.17
CA GLY A 10 1.42 -0.89 -5.64
C GLY A 10 0.42 0.07 -6.31
N ALA A 11 0.17 1.21 -5.68
CA ALA A 11 -0.86 2.17 -6.09
C ALA A 11 -0.51 3.02 -7.32
N ASN A 12 0.71 2.95 -7.82
CA ASN A 12 1.19 3.79 -8.90
C ASN A 12 0.79 3.35 -10.32
N ALA A 13 0.21 2.15 -10.47
CA ALA A 13 -0.18 1.61 -11.77
C ALA A 13 -1.30 0.57 -11.65
N GLY A 14 -1.90 0.23 -12.79
CA GLY A 14 -2.86 -0.87 -12.92
C GLY A 14 -4.00 -0.82 -11.91
N LEU A 15 -4.31 -1.98 -11.34
CA LEU A 15 -5.42 -2.14 -10.39
C LEU A 15 -5.25 -1.27 -9.14
N GLY A 16 -4.04 -1.17 -8.59
CA GLY A 16 -3.77 -0.33 -7.42
C GLY A 16 -4.07 1.15 -7.66
N PHE A 17 -3.80 1.66 -8.86
CA PHE A 17 -4.16 3.02 -9.26
C PHE A 17 -5.68 3.22 -9.32
N GLU A 18 -6.41 2.30 -9.95
CA GLU A 18 -7.87 2.37 -10.05
C GLU A 18 -8.56 2.21 -8.69
N ILE A 19 -8.05 1.34 -7.82
CA ILE A 19 -8.52 1.21 -6.43
C ILE A 19 -8.32 2.53 -5.69
N SER A 20 -7.13 3.13 -5.80
CA SER A 20 -6.85 4.43 -5.16
C SER A 20 -7.81 5.51 -5.63
N LYS A 21 -8.07 5.59 -6.94
CA LYS A 21 -9.04 6.51 -7.51
C LYS A 21 -10.45 6.31 -6.95
N ALA A 22 -10.91 5.04 -6.90
CA ALA A 22 -12.23 4.72 -6.37
C ALA A 22 -12.38 5.10 -4.89
N LEU A 23 -11.34 4.89 -4.09
CA LEU A 23 -11.34 5.28 -2.68
C LEU A 23 -11.34 6.80 -2.50
N LEU A 24 -10.57 7.53 -3.31
CA LEU A 24 -10.58 9.00 -3.29
C LEU A 24 -11.96 9.56 -3.64
N LEU A 25 -12.67 8.96 -4.61
CA LEU A 25 -14.05 9.33 -4.95
C LEU A 25 -15.05 9.06 -3.81
N GLN A 26 -14.71 8.15 -2.88
CA GLN A 26 -15.48 7.85 -1.67
C GLN A 26 -14.99 8.64 -0.44
N ASP A 27 -14.23 9.70 -0.67
CA ASP A 27 -13.70 10.60 0.36
C ASP A 27 -12.75 9.94 1.38
N TYR A 28 -12.06 8.88 0.99
CA TYR A 28 -10.94 8.37 1.78
C TYR A 28 -9.72 9.28 1.63
N ARG A 29 -8.92 9.39 2.70
CA ARG A 29 -7.53 9.73 2.61
C ARG A 29 -6.77 8.50 2.13
N VAL A 30 -6.05 8.58 1.01
CA VAL A 30 -5.32 7.44 0.44
C VAL A 30 -3.83 7.63 0.58
N VAL A 31 -3.18 6.69 1.24
CA VAL A 31 -1.72 6.57 1.32
C VAL A 31 -1.25 5.55 0.29
N MET A 32 -0.61 6.03 -0.76
CA MET A 32 -0.04 5.22 -1.84
C MET A 32 1.30 4.66 -1.39
N ALA A 33 1.35 3.36 -1.12
CA ALA A 33 2.57 2.67 -0.71
C ALA A 33 3.28 2.10 -1.94
N CYS A 34 4.36 2.74 -2.38
CA CYS A 34 5.01 2.46 -3.64
C CYS A 34 6.53 2.42 -3.51
N ARG A 35 7.18 1.56 -4.31
CA ARG A 35 8.64 1.42 -4.33
C ARG A 35 9.33 2.56 -5.09
N ASN A 36 8.80 2.92 -6.25
CA ASN A 36 9.40 3.94 -7.12
C ASN A 36 8.79 5.31 -6.85
N ALA A 37 9.58 6.21 -6.29
CA ALA A 37 9.13 7.55 -5.87
C ALA A 37 8.64 8.41 -7.04
N GLU A 38 9.33 8.38 -8.20
CA GLU A 38 8.96 9.19 -9.37
C GLU A 38 7.63 8.73 -9.96
N LYS A 39 7.48 7.42 -10.16
CA LYS A 39 6.23 6.83 -10.66
C LYS A 39 5.06 7.08 -9.69
N ALA A 40 5.31 7.01 -8.40
CA ALA A 40 4.31 7.28 -7.38
C ALA A 40 3.88 8.76 -7.38
N ALA A 41 4.83 9.68 -7.48
CA ALA A 41 4.54 11.12 -7.58
C ALA A 41 3.73 11.45 -8.83
N ALA A 42 4.09 10.88 -9.98
CA ALA A 42 3.35 11.06 -11.23
C ALA A 42 1.92 10.50 -11.13
N ALA A 43 1.76 9.31 -10.57
CA ALA A 43 0.44 8.70 -10.35
C ALA A 43 -0.41 9.53 -9.40
N ARG A 44 0.16 10.01 -8.29
CA ARG A 44 -0.51 10.92 -7.36
C ARG A 44 -1.01 12.18 -8.05
N SER A 45 -0.17 12.81 -8.85
CA SER A 45 -0.55 14.03 -9.60
C SER A 45 -1.74 13.77 -10.54
N ARG A 46 -1.75 12.62 -11.22
CA ARG A 46 -2.88 12.21 -12.06
C ARG A 46 -4.16 12.00 -11.26
N LEU A 47 -4.06 11.35 -10.10
CA LEU A 47 -5.21 11.12 -9.21
C LEU A 47 -5.81 12.45 -8.73
N LEU A 48 -4.97 13.39 -8.30
CA LEU A 48 -5.41 14.71 -7.84
C LEU A 48 -6.07 15.54 -8.96
N ALA A 49 -5.61 15.38 -10.21
CA ALA A 49 -6.24 15.98 -11.36
C ALA A 49 -7.61 15.37 -11.69
N MET A 50 -7.76 14.04 -11.50
CA MET A 50 -9.00 13.31 -11.76
C MET A 50 -10.06 13.49 -10.67
N VAL A 51 -9.61 13.69 -9.43
CA VAL A 51 -10.49 13.82 -8.26
C VAL A 51 -10.14 15.12 -7.52
N PRO A 52 -10.71 16.26 -7.93
CA PRO A 52 -10.42 17.54 -7.31
C PRO A 52 -10.74 17.54 -5.81
N GLY A 53 -9.82 18.07 -5.00
CA GLY A 53 -9.96 18.10 -3.55
C GLY A 53 -9.64 16.79 -2.83
N ALA A 54 -9.16 15.77 -3.56
CA ALA A 54 -8.78 14.49 -2.98
C ALA A 54 -7.56 14.61 -2.06
N ASP A 55 -7.52 13.74 -1.04
CA ASP A 55 -6.41 13.63 -0.10
C ASP A 55 -5.60 12.37 -0.41
N ALA A 56 -4.53 12.54 -1.17
CA ALA A 56 -3.61 11.46 -1.54
C ALA A 56 -2.17 11.81 -1.17
N SER A 57 -1.49 10.90 -0.52
CA SER A 57 -0.07 10.99 -0.17
C SER A 57 0.69 9.75 -0.63
N VAL A 58 2.01 9.85 -0.69
CA VAL A 58 2.91 8.75 -1.05
C VAL A 58 3.84 8.46 0.12
N LEU A 59 3.94 7.20 0.50
CA LEU A 59 4.98 6.71 1.42
C LEU A 59 5.79 5.60 0.74
N PRO A 60 7.12 5.59 0.92
CA PRO A 60 7.98 4.59 0.30
C PRO A 60 7.76 3.21 0.92
N LEU A 61 7.59 2.21 0.06
CA LEU A 61 7.50 0.80 0.46
C LEU A 61 8.06 -0.10 -0.64
N ASP A 62 9.12 -0.82 -0.32
CA ASP A 62 9.52 -2.02 -1.07
C ASP A 62 9.04 -3.25 -0.29
N ILE A 63 7.94 -3.84 -0.74
CA ILE A 63 7.29 -4.98 -0.06
C ILE A 63 8.18 -6.23 -0.04
N SER A 64 9.16 -6.34 -0.92
CA SER A 64 10.10 -7.48 -0.96
C SER A 64 11.21 -7.40 0.10
N VAL A 65 11.31 -6.28 0.82
CA VAL A 65 12.35 -5.99 1.81
C VAL A 65 11.70 -5.77 3.18
N LEU A 66 11.86 -6.72 4.10
CA LEU A 66 11.20 -6.67 5.42
C LEU A 66 11.58 -5.41 6.22
N GLY A 67 12.82 -4.93 6.10
CA GLY A 67 13.22 -3.66 6.71
C GLY A 67 12.47 -2.44 6.15
N SER A 68 12.16 -2.44 4.86
CA SER A 68 11.32 -1.42 4.24
C SER A 68 9.88 -1.48 4.75
N VAL A 69 9.34 -2.67 4.96
CA VAL A 69 7.99 -2.87 5.52
C VAL A 69 7.92 -2.31 6.95
N ALA A 70 8.89 -2.62 7.81
CA ALA A 70 8.95 -2.09 9.17
C ALA A 70 9.06 -0.56 9.18
N LYS A 71 9.92 0.00 8.33
CA LYS A 71 10.08 1.45 8.19
C LYS A 71 8.80 2.12 7.70
N PHE A 72 8.09 1.51 6.76
CA PHE A 72 6.80 2.02 6.28
C PHE A 72 5.78 2.10 7.41
N ALA A 73 5.64 1.05 8.23
CA ALA A 73 4.70 1.05 9.35
C ALA A 73 4.99 2.17 10.36
N ASN A 74 6.28 2.41 10.67
CA ASN A 74 6.69 3.51 11.53
C ASN A 74 6.37 4.88 10.92
N LEU A 75 6.70 5.10 9.65
CA LEU A 75 6.39 6.35 8.95
C LEU A 75 4.88 6.61 8.88
N PHE A 76 4.11 5.57 8.63
CA PHE A 76 2.65 5.68 8.62
C PHE A 76 2.13 6.10 10.00
N ALA A 77 2.60 5.46 11.07
CA ALA A 77 2.20 5.80 12.44
C ALA A 77 2.51 7.27 12.78
N GLU A 78 3.69 7.75 12.39
CA GLU A 78 4.11 9.13 12.64
C GLU A 78 3.31 10.17 11.85
N GLN A 79 3.02 9.88 10.57
CA GLN A 79 2.44 10.86 9.64
C GLN A 79 0.92 10.78 9.50
N CYS A 80 0.34 9.61 9.71
CA CYS A 80 -1.07 9.34 9.44
C CYS A 80 -1.86 8.95 10.70
N GLY A 81 -1.23 8.26 11.63
CA GLY A 81 -1.82 7.82 12.89
C GLY A 81 -2.66 6.57 12.74
N GLU A 82 -3.92 6.69 12.33
CA GLU A 82 -4.88 5.59 12.30
C GLU A 82 -5.19 5.09 10.89
N LEU A 83 -5.41 3.78 10.79
CA LEU A 83 -5.74 3.07 9.56
C LEU A 83 -7.16 2.48 9.62
N ASP A 84 -7.91 2.60 8.55
CA ASP A 84 -9.24 1.99 8.41
C ASP A 84 -9.26 0.86 7.39
N LEU A 85 -8.44 0.97 6.35
CA LEU A 85 -8.44 0.03 5.23
C LEU A 85 -7.01 -0.22 4.72
N LEU A 86 -6.62 -1.49 4.70
CA LEU A 86 -5.38 -1.93 4.06
C LEU A 86 -5.70 -2.74 2.81
N ILE A 87 -5.25 -2.27 1.65
CA ILE A 87 -5.33 -2.99 0.38
C ILE A 87 -3.94 -3.51 0.02
N SER A 88 -3.73 -4.80 0.25
CA SER A 88 -2.53 -5.52 -0.18
C SER A 88 -2.66 -5.90 -1.64
N ASN A 89 -2.27 -4.98 -2.54
CA ASN A 89 -2.38 -5.15 -3.98
C ASN A 89 -1.03 -5.39 -4.66
N ALA A 90 0.09 -4.93 -4.11
CA ALA A 90 1.40 -5.13 -4.70
C ALA A 90 1.72 -6.63 -4.84
N GLY A 91 2.16 -7.02 -6.01
CA GLY A 91 2.54 -8.39 -6.31
C GLY A 91 3.28 -8.49 -7.64
N ILE A 92 4.00 -9.56 -7.82
CA ILE A 92 4.74 -9.89 -9.04
C ILE A 92 4.44 -11.31 -9.47
N VAL A 93 4.49 -11.56 -10.77
CA VAL A 93 4.23 -12.87 -11.34
C VAL A 93 5.09 -13.09 -12.58
N ALA A 94 5.43 -14.35 -12.85
CA ALA A 94 6.13 -14.77 -14.06
C ALA A 94 7.46 -14.02 -14.31
N ILE A 95 8.19 -13.72 -13.25
CA ILE A 95 9.55 -13.20 -13.36
C ILE A 95 10.57 -14.36 -13.38
N PRO A 96 11.76 -14.18 -13.97
CA PRO A 96 12.85 -15.14 -13.84
C PRO A 96 13.18 -15.38 -12.36
N PHE A 97 13.62 -16.62 -12.04
CA PHE A 97 14.02 -16.93 -10.67
C PHE A 97 15.14 -15.98 -10.21
N THR A 98 14.88 -15.29 -9.11
CA THR A 98 15.85 -14.41 -8.48
C THR A 98 15.61 -14.36 -6.97
N ARG A 99 16.59 -13.89 -6.22
CA ARG A 99 16.51 -13.75 -4.76
C ARG A 99 16.69 -12.28 -4.39
N ASN A 100 16.04 -11.88 -3.29
CA ASN A 100 16.31 -10.59 -2.68
C ASN A 100 17.62 -10.63 -1.87
N ALA A 101 18.06 -9.49 -1.32
CA ALA A 101 19.30 -9.41 -0.54
C ALA A 101 19.32 -10.32 0.71
N ALA A 102 18.16 -10.67 1.25
CA ALA A 102 18.03 -11.59 2.38
C ALA A 102 18.04 -13.07 1.96
N GLY A 103 18.14 -13.37 0.67
CA GLY A 103 18.20 -14.74 0.13
C GLY A 103 16.86 -15.40 -0.13
N HIS A 104 15.74 -14.71 0.07
CA HIS A 104 14.41 -15.23 -0.25
C HIS A 104 14.13 -15.13 -1.76
N GLU A 105 13.44 -16.13 -2.31
CA GLU A 105 12.94 -16.07 -3.68
C GLU A 105 12.01 -14.85 -3.84
N MET A 106 12.16 -14.12 -4.95
CA MET A 106 11.58 -12.77 -5.09
C MET A 106 10.05 -12.75 -5.08
N GLN A 107 9.37 -13.74 -5.69
CA GLN A 107 7.91 -13.81 -5.65
C GLN A 107 7.41 -14.19 -4.25
N MET A 108 8.09 -15.11 -3.57
CA MET A 108 7.80 -15.45 -2.18
C MET A 108 7.99 -14.23 -1.26
N ALA A 109 9.10 -13.51 -1.43
CA ALA A 109 9.40 -12.32 -0.65
C ALA A 109 8.35 -11.22 -0.84
N THR A 110 7.95 -10.97 -2.08
CA THR A 110 7.00 -9.90 -2.44
C THR A 110 5.56 -10.29 -2.12
N ASN A 111 5.11 -11.43 -2.63
CA ASN A 111 3.69 -11.78 -2.61
C ASN A 111 3.23 -12.38 -1.27
N TYR A 112 4.14 -12.95 -0.51
CA TYR A 112 3.81 -13.64 0.73
C TYR A 112 4.48 -13.00 1.96
N LEU A 113 5.81 -13.10 2.09
CA LEU A 113 6.52 -12.67 3.30
C LEU A 113 6.33 -11.18 3.57
N GLY A 114 6.47 -10.34 2.55
CA GLY A 114 6.29 -8.90 2.68
C GLY A 114 4.87 -8.51 3.04
N ASN A 115 3.87 -9.12 2.42
CA ASN A 115 2.46 -8.87 2.75
C ASN A 115 2.12 -9.35 4.16
N PHE A 116 2.61 -10.51 4.57
CA PHE A 116 2.42 -11.02 5.93
C PHE A 116 3.02 -10.06 6.97
N ALA A 117 4.26 -9.61 6.75
CA ALA A 117 4.92 -8.65 7.63
C ALA A 117 4.21 -7.28 7.64
N LEU A 118 3.72 -6.82 6.48
CA LEU A 118 2.97 -5.56 6.39
C LEU A 118 1.70 -5.62 7.22
N VAL A 119 0.89 -6.67 7.07
CA VAL A 119 -0.32 -6.85 7.88
C VAL A 119 0.02 -6.84 9.36
N GLY A 120 1.03 -7.61 9.79
CA GLY A 120 1.46 -7.66 11.19
C GLY A 120 1.90 -6.29 11.73
N GLY A 121 2.68 -5.55 10.95
CA GLY A 121 3.15 -4.20 11.32
C GLY A 121 2.05 -3.15 11.37
N MET A 122 1.02 -3.30 10.53
CA MET A 122 -0.08 -2.34 10.46
C MET A 122 -1.23 -2.64 11.43
N LEU A 123 -1.36 -3.87 11.93
CA LEU A 123 -2.46 -4.25 12.85
C LEU A 123 -2.61 -3.31 14.06
N PRO A 124 -1.54 -2.89 14.76
CA PRO A 124 -1.67 -1.99 15.91
C PRO A 124 -2.17 -0.59 15.55
N LEU A 125 -2.15 -0.23 14.26
CA LEU A 125 -2.50 1.10 13.75
C LEU A 125 -3.96 1.18 13.28
N PHE A 126 -4.68 0.08 13.27
CA PHE A 126 -6.11 0.09 12.92
C PHE A 126 -6.92 0.84 13.97
N ASN A 127 -7.87 1.65 13.48
CA ASN A 127 -8.79 2.39 14.35
C ASN A 127 -9.60 1.42 15.22
N ALA A 128 -9.58 1.64 16.53
CA ALA A 128 -10.25 0.76 17.49
C ALA A 128 -11.76 1.03 17.63
N GLU A 129 -12.23 2.20 17.17
CA GLU A 129 -13.60 2.67 17.42
C GLU A 129 -14.56 2.47 16.26
N ARG A 130 -14.06 2.02 15.09
CA ARG A 130 -14.87 1.82 13.89
C ARG A 130 -14.43 0.58 13.10
N PRO A 131 -15.34 0.00 12.28
CA PRO A 131 -15.00 -1.17 11.47
C PRO A 131 -13.84 -0.90 10.52
N CYS A 132 -12.82 -1.75 10.57
CA CYS A 132 -11.65 -1.74 9.72
C CYS A 132 -11.58 -2.99 8.85
N ARG A 133 -10.85 -2.93 7.74
CA ARG A 133 -10.72 -4.05 6.80
C ARG A 133 -9.31 -4.22 6.28
N ILE A 134 -8.97 -5.46 6.04
CA ILE A 134 -7.80 -5.87 5.25
C ILE A 134 -8.32 -6.58 4.01
N VAL A 135 -7.89 -6.14 2.85
CA VAL A 135 -8.22 -6.74 1.56
C VAL A 135 -6.95 -7.21 0.90
N ASN A 136 -6.83 -8.51 0.66
CA ASN A 136 -5.72 -9.10 -0.09
C ASN A 136 -6.17 -9.35 -1.51
N VAL A 137 -5.50 -8.71 -2.46
CA VAL A 137 -5.71 -8.95 -3.88
C VAL A 137 -4.93 -10.21 -4.27
N GLY A 138 -5.62 -11.20 -4.74
CA GLY A 138 -5.05 -12.48 -5.14
C GLY A 138 -5.44 -12.87 -6.56
N SER A 139 -4.87 -13.97 -7.06
CA SER A 139 -5.18 -14.56 -8.35
C SER A 139 -5.23 -16.08 -8.22
N LEU A 140 -5.92 -16.71 -9.16
CA LEU A 140 -5.91 -18.17 -9.34
C LEU A 140 -4.80 -18.62 -10.30
N ALA A 141 -4.10 -17.70 -10.94
CA ALA A 141 -3.01 -17.97 -11.87
C ALA A 141 -1.67 -17.98 -11.17
#